data_6b3f7db03bbaa159c81c1ec9fd710608
#
_entry.id   6b3f7db03bbaa159c81c1ec9fd710608
#
_cell.length_a   1.000
_cell.length_b   1.000
_cell.length_c   1.000
_cell.angle_alpha   90.00
_cell.angle_beta   90.00
_cell.angle_gamma   90.00
#
_symmetry.space_group_name_H-M   'P 1'
#
loop_
_entity.id
_entity.type
_entity.pdbx_description
1 polymer ?
#
loop_
_entity_poly.entity_id
_entity_poly.type
_entity_poly.pdbx_seq_one_letter_code
_entity_poly.pdbx_strand_id
1 'polypeptide(L)'
;MNSLRLIIVILLQFYLFGLQSQEIKNRNNFTVVIDPGHGGKDPGAVSNGFYEKNIALNTSLKLGQLLKQNGINVIYTRDKDKFVNLLERANIANKSDAQLFISIHCNSHSSQAYGAETFVLGLHANQRNFEVAKKENSVIFFED
;
A
#
# COMPACT_ATOMS: atom_id res chain seq x y z
N MET A 1 15.00 25.65 -45.08
CA MET A 1 15.17 25.41 -43.63
C MET A 1 16.64 25.01 -43.44
N ASN A 2 17.41 25.76 -42.64
CA ASN A 2 18.84 25.56 -42.58
C ASN A 2 19.15 24.19 -41.93
N SER A 3 20.06 23.42 -42.53
CA SER A 3 20.49 22.09 -42.06
C SER A 3 20.81 22.06 -40.57
N LEU A 4 21.39 23.14 -40.05
CA LEU A 4 21.68 23.30 -38.61
C LEU A 4 20.42 23.26 -37.73
N ARG A 5 19.32 23.90 -38.17
CA ARG A 5 18.04 23.90 -37.42
C ARG A 5 17.43 22.51 -37.37
N LEU A 6 17.51 21.76 -38.47
CA LEU A 6 17.02 20.39 -38.52
C LEU A 6 17.78 19.47 -37.57
N ILE A 7 19.13 19.60 -37.52
CA ILE A 7 19.98 18.84 -36.63
C ILE A 7 19.63 19.13 -35.14
N ILE A 8 19.43 20.39 -34.78
CA ILE A 8 19.04 20.78 -33.41
C ILE A 8 17.70 20.20 -33.02
N VAL A 9 16.71 20.20 -33.91
CA VAL A 9 15.38 19.60 -33.64
C VAL A 9 15.48 18.08 -33.40
N ILE A 10 16.27 17.38 -34.22
CA ILE A 10 16.48 15.94 -34.08
C ILE A 10 17.18 15.62 -32.74
N LEU A 11 18.22 16.35 -32.38
CA LEU A 11 18.92 16.16 -31.12
C LEU A 11 18.03 16.44 -29.90
N LEU A 12 17.14 17.44 -29.98
CA LEU A 12 16.18 17.75 -28.93
C LEU A 12 15.16 16.62 -28.74
N GLN A 13 14.69 16.01 -29.84
CA GLN A 13 13.77 14.86 -29.77
C GLN A 13 14.44 13.64 -29.12
N PHE A 14 15.69 13.34 -29.46
CA PHE A 14 16.45 12.26 -28.81
C PHE A 14 16.66 12.52 -27.32
N TYR A 15 16.94 13.76 -26.93
CA TYR A 15 17.09 14.15 -25.52
C TYR A 15 15.77 13.96 -24.74
N LEU A 16 14.63 14.42 -25.28
CA LEU A 16 13.31 14.27 -24.67
C LEU A 16 12.90 12.79 -24.56
N PHE A 17 13.22 11.98 -25.57
CA PHE A 17 12.96 10.54 -25.52
C PHE A 17 13.80 9.84 -24.46
N GLY A 18 15.06 10.26 -24.28
CA GLY A 18 15.93 9.76 -23.21
C GLY A 18 15.43 10.08 -21.82
N LEU A 19 14.87 11.27 -21.57
CA LEU A 19 14.25 11.64 -20.29
C LEU A 19 13.03 10.79 -19.97
N GLN A 20 12.18 10.50 -20.97
CA GLN A 20 10.99 9.67 -20.79
C GLN A 20 11.35 8.20 -20.47
N SER A 21 12.45 7.70 -21.05
CA SER A 21 12.98 6.36 -20.74
C SER A 21 13.52 6.24 -19.31
N GLN A 22 14.07 7.31 -18.74
CA GLN A 22 14.56 7.33 -17.35
C GLN A 22 13.41 7.28 -16.33
N GLU A 23 12.28 7.95 -16.59
CA GLU A 23 11.10 7.86 -15.69
C GLU A 23 10.53 6.44 -15.64
N ILE A 24 10.44 5.75 -16.77
CA ILE A 24 9.94 4.38 -16.85
C ILE A 24 10.88 3.41 -16.10
N LYS A 25 12.20 3.58 -16.20
CA LYS A 25 13.18 2.75 -15.53
C LYS A 25 13.15 2.90 -14.01
N ASN A 26 12.82 4.10 -13.51
CA ASN A 26 12.75 4.37 -12.06
C ASN A 26 11.47 3.78 -11.43
N ARG A 27 10.37 3.67 -12.17
CA ARG A 27 9.13 3.04 -11.69
C ARG A 27 9.26 1.52 -11.49
N ASN A 28 10.03 0.85 -12.34
CA ASN A 28 10.21 -0.61 -12.27
C ASN A 28 11.00 -1.07 -11.02
N ASN A 29 11.63 -0.16 -10.30
CA ASN A 29 12.36 -0.46 -9.06
C ASN A 29 11.57 -0.05 -7.79
N PHE A 30 10.37 0.51 -7.93
CA PHE A 30 9.56 0.89 -6.78
C PHE A 30 8.76 -0.32 -6.30
N THR A 31 8.94 -0.65 -5.03
CA THR A 31 8.27 -1.78 -4.38
C THR A 31 7.35 -1.29 -3.27
N VAL A 32 6.14 -1.76 -3.25
CA VAL A 32 5.14 -1.50 -2.21
C VAL A 32 4.84 -2.79 -1.48
N VAL A 33 4.90 -2.78 -0.15
CA VAL A 33 4.30 -3.82 0.67
C VAL A 33 2.87 -3.42 0.97
N ILE A 34 1.92 -4.28 0.63
CA ILE A 34 0.51 -4.12 0.99
C ILE A 34 0.20 -5.11 2.11
N ASP A 35 -0.35 -4.59 3.19
CA ASP A 35 -0.73 -5.34 4.38
C ASP A 35 -2.26 -5.35 4.55
N PRO A 36 -2.95 -6.39 4.08
CA PRO A 36 -4.37 -6.56 4.39
C PRO A 36 -4.54 -6.86 5.87
N GLY A 37 -5.18 -5.98 6.64
CA GLY A 37 -5.40 -6.16 8.07
C GLY A 37 -6.12 -7.46 8.41
N HIS A 38 -5.91 -7.98 9.62
CA HIS A 38 -6.57 -9.18 10.13
C HIS A 38 -6.31 -10.45 9.30
N GLY A 39 -7.15 -11.48 9.40
CA GLY A 39 -7.07 -12.71 8.60
C GLY A 39 -7.09 -13.99 9.43
N GLY A 40 -7.54 -15.09 8.84
CA GLY A 40 -7.66 -16.39 9.50
C GLY A 40 -8.56 -16.32 10.74
N LYS A 41 -8.00 -16.62 11.92
CA LYS A 41 -8.70 -16.60 13.22
C LYS A 41 -9.12 -15.19 13.68
N ASP A 42 -8.51 -14.13 13.13
CA ASP A 42 -8.83 -12.74 13.45
C ASP A 42 -9.79 -12.16 12.38
N PRO A 43 -11.07 -11.94 12.72
CA PRO A 43 -12.05 -11.41 11.77
C PRO A 43 -11.93 -9.90 11.54
N GLY A 44 -11.28 -9.15 12.44
CA GLY A 44 -11.38 -7.70 12.54
C GLY A 44 -12.78 -7.25 12.98
N ALA A 45 -13.18 -6.04 12.60
CA ALA A 45 -14.53 -5.57 12.85
C ALA A 45 -15.56 -6.42 12.11
N VAL A 46 -16.68 -6.71 12.80
CA VAL A 46 -17.79 -7.50 12.24
C VAL A 46 -19.08 -6.70 12.32
N SER A 47 -19.73 -6.52 11.19
CA SER A 47 -21.01 -5.80 11.12
C SER A 47 -21.87 -6.35 9.97
N ASN A 48 -23.16 -6.60 10.24
CA ASN A 48 -24.15 -7.05 9.25
C ASN A 48 -23.70 -8.27 8.40
N GLY A 49 -22.95 -9.21 9.01
CA GLY A 49 -22.44 -10.38 8.31
C GLY A 49 -21.16 -10.14 7.47
N PHE A 50 -20.64 -8.91 7.46
CA PHE A 50 -19.37 -8.58 6.84
C PHE A 50 -18.24 -8.67 7.85
N TYR A 51 -17.11 -9.19 7.42
CA TYR A 51 -15.88 -9.30 8.19
C TYR A 51 -14.83 -8.36 7.58
N GLU A 52 -14.20 -7.53 8.41
CA GLU A 52 -13.16 -6.62 7.97
C GLU A 52 -12.03 -7.32 7.21
N LYS A 53 -11.57 -8.48 7.69
CA LYS A 53 -10.52 -9.27 7.04
C LYS A 53 -10.78 -9.55 5.55
N ASN A 54 -12.05 -9.73 5.17
CA ASN A 54 -12.43 -10.00 3.77
C ASN A 54 -12.43 -8.73 2.93
N ILE A 55 -12.89 -7.62 3.50
CA ILE A 55 -12.90 -6.31 2.84
C ILE A 55 -11.47 -5.83 2.64
N ALA A 56 -10.65 -5.88 3.69
CA ALA A 56 -9.23 -5.52 3.65
C ALA A 56 -8.48 -6.34 2.59
N LEU A 57 -8.69 -7.68 2.56
CA LEU A 57 -8.06 -8.54 1.56
C LEU A 57 -8.47 -8.18 0.14
N ASN A 58 -9.77 -8.07 -0.13
CA ASN A 58 -10.29 -7.79 -1.47
C ASN A 58 -9.82 -6.41 -1.99
N THR A 59 -9.81 -5.40 -1.13
CA THR A 59 -9.32 -4.06 -1.46
C THR A 59 -7.83 -4.08 -1.76
N SER A 60 -7.05 -4.76 -0.93
CA SER A 60 -5.60 -4.92 -1.09
C SER A 60 -5.24 -5.62 -2.40
N LEU A 61 -5.95 -6.70 -2.75
CA LEU A 61 -5.69 -7.42 -4.00
C LEU A 61 -6.00 -6.55 -5.23
N LYS A 62 -7.08 -5.77 -5.20
CA LYS A 62 -7.41 -4.82 -6.27
C LYS A 62 -6.36 -3.71 -6.38
N LEU A 63 -5.94 -3.13 -5.26
CA LEU A 63 -4.88 -2.13 -5.23
C LEU A 63 -3.59 -2.68 -5.83
N GLY A 64 -3.17 -3.85 -5.39
CA GLY A 64 -1.93 -4.45 -5.89
C GLY A 64 -1.99 -4.82 -7.36
N GLN A 65 -3.17 -5.22 -7.88
CA GLN A 65 -3.35 -5.42 -9.32
C GLN A 65 -3.15 -4.11 -10.10
N LEU A 66 -3.72 -3.01 -9.63
CA LEU A 66 -3.57 -1.68 -10.26
C LEU A 66 -2.12 -1.20 -10.20
N LEU A 67 -1.43 -1.39 -9.08
CA LEU A 67 -0.01 -1.03 -8.94
C LEU A 67 0.86 -1.83 -9.92
N LYS A 68 0.66 -3.15 -10.02
CA LYS A 68 1.39 -4.02 -10.96
C LYS A 68 1.15 -3.62 -12.42
N GLN A 69 -0.08 -3.24 -12.78
CA GLN A 69 -0.39 -2.73 -14.13
C GLN A 69 0.34 -1.42 -14.46
N ASN A 70 0.75 -0.67 -13.42
CA ASN A 70 1.53 0.56 -13.54
C ASN A 70 3.03 0.36 -13.33
N GLY A 71 3.54 -0.88 -13.40
CA GLY A 71 4.96 -1.19 -13.32
C GLY A 71 5.55 -1.12 -11.91
N ILE A 72 4.71 -1.15 -10.86
CA ILE A 72 5.13 -1.12 -9.46
C ILE A 72 5.19 -2.55 -8.92
N ASN A 73 6.28 -2.91 -8.26
CA ASN A 73 6.39 -4.21 -7.59
C ASN A 73 5.51 -4.24 -6.34
N VAL A 74 4.83 -5.36 -6.11
CA VAL A 74 3.93 -5.52 -4.97
C VAL A 74 4.25 -6.81 -4.22
N ILE A 75 4.46 -6.65 -2.92
CA ILE A 75 4.59 -7.72 -1.94
C ILE A 75 3.38 -7.64 -1.01
N TYR A 76 2.78 -8.78 -0.66
CA TYR A 76 1.69 -8.81 0.30
C TYR A 76 2.14 -9.49 1.59
N THR A 77 1.69 -9.00 2.74
CA THR A 77 1.85 -9.73 4.01
C THR A 77 0.96 -10.97 4.03
N ARG A 78 -0.21 -10.90 3.39
CA ARG A 78 -1.07 -12.03 3.04
C ARG A 78 -1.81 -11.79 1.73
N ASP A 79 -2.03 -12.81 0.97
CA ASP A 79 -2.76 -12.82 -0.32
C ASP A 79 -4.02 -13.71 -0.29
N LYS A 80 -4.31 -14.29 0.87
CA LYS A 80 -5.47 -15.15 1.15
C LYS A 80 -5.93 -14.98 2.60
N ASP A 81 -7.05 -15.63 2.97
CA ASP A 81 -7.53 -15.63 4.35
C ASP A 81 -6.65 -16.53 5.24
N LYS A 82 -5.55 -15.97 5.72
CA LYS A 82 -4.65 -16.56 6.71
C LYS A 82 -4.33 -15.56 7.80
N PHE A 83 -4.08 -16.05 9.01
CA PHE A 83 -3.57 -15.25 10.11
C PHE A 83 -2.08 -14.96 9.89
N VAL A 84 -1.69 -13.69 10.08
CA VAL A 84 -0.29 -13.24 10.10
C VAL A 84 -0.16 -12.31 11.29
N ASN A 85 0.71 -12.64 12.24
CA ASN A 85 0.91 -11.83 13.43
C ASN A 85 1.59 -10.49 13.12
N LEU A 86 1.52 -9.53 14.05
CA LEU A 86 2.04 -8.17 13.83
C LEU A 86 3.54 -8.15 13.57
N LEU A 87 4.31 -8.97 14.31
CA LEU A 87 5.75 -9.05 14.13
C LEU A 87 6.13 -9.61 12.75
N GLU A 88 5.40 -10.61 12.26
CA GLU A 88 5.64 -11.19 10.94
C GLU A 88 5.34 -10.18 9.83
N ARG A 89 4.26 -9.39 9.96
CA ARG A 89 3.95 -8.28 9.02
C ARG A 89 5.10 -7.28 8.94
N ALA A 90 5.59 -6.83 10.09
CA ALA A 90 6.73 -5.93 10.18
C ALA A 90 8.01 -6.56 9.58
N ASN A 91 8.26 -7.84 9.83
CA ASN A 91 9.41 -8.56 9.29
C ASN A 91 9.36 -8.69 7.76
N ILE A 92 8.18 -8.94 7.18
CA ILE A 92 7.99 -8.97 5.72
C ILE A 92 8.34 -7.60 5.13
N ALA A 93 7.82 -6.52 5.73
CA ALA A 93 8.12 -5.17 5.27
C ALA A 93 9.61 -4.83 5.37
N ASN A 94 10.22 -5.07 6.53
CA ASN A 94 11.62 -4.70 6.80
C ASN A 94 12.63 -5.49 5.97
N LYS A 95 12.29 -6.71 5.53
CA LYS A 95 13.16 -7.57 4.71
C LYS A 95 13.00 -7.34 3.21
N SER A 96 12.05 -6.54 2.79
CA SER A 96 11.63 -6.45 1.38
C SER A 96 12.29 -5.33 0.59
N ASP A 97 13.13 -4.49 1.17
CA ASP A 97 13.68 -3.26 0.56
C ASP A 97 12.59 -2.36 -0.09
N ALA A 98 11.36 -2.45 0.40
CA ALA A 98 10.24 -1.69 -0.13
C ALA A 98 10.33 -0.22 0.25
N GLN A 99 9.92 0.66 -0.67
CA GLN A 99 9.90 2.09 -0.44
C GLN A 99 8.64 2.56 0.28
N LEU A 100 7.57 1.72 0.28
CA LEU A 100 6.31 2.07 0.91
C LEU A 100 5.64 0.84 1.51
N PHE A 101 5.11 1.00 2.73
CA PHE A 101 4.23 0.05 3.40
C PHE A 101 2.83 0.65 3.51
N ILE A 102 1.81 -0.09 3.06
CA ILE A 102 0.41 0.32 3.11
C ILE A 102 -0.38 -0.75 3.84
N SER A 103 -0.87 -0.44 5.04
CA SER A 103 -1.82 -1.30 5.76
C SER A 103 -3.25 -0.85 5.49
N ILE A 104 -4.15 -1.81 5.23
CA ILE A 104 -5.56 -1.56 4.88
C ILE A 104 -6.46 -2.18 5.91
N HIS A 105 -7.26 -1.33 6.56
CA HIS A 105 -8.20 -1.67 7.61
C HIS A 105 -9.57 -1.03 7.36
N CYS A 106 -10.58 -1.43 8.14
CA CYS A 106 -11.89 -0.80 8.19
C CYS A 106 -12.09 -0.18 9.57
N ASN A 107 -12.15 1.17 9.63
CA ASN A 107 -12.46 1.83 10.89
C ASN A 107 -13.87 1.45 11.36
N SER A 108 -14.01 1.06 12.62
CA SER A 108 -15.30 0.87 13.25
C SER A 108 -15.69 2.15 14.00
N HIS A 109 -16.91 2.62 13.79
CA HIS A 109 -17.45 3.82 14.41
C HIS A 109 -18.82 3.56 15.03
N SER A 110 -19.18 4.28 16.10
CA SER A 110 -20.48 4.20 16.76
C SER A 110 -21.60 4.98 16.05
N SER A 111 -21.26 5.77 15.04
CA SER A 111 -22.18 6.52 14.19
C SER A 111 -22.08 6.07 12.73
N GLN A 112 -22.97 6.59 11.87
CA GLN A 112 -22.92 6.33 10.42
C GLN A 112 -21.79 7.14 9.74
N ALA A 113 -20.56 6.94 10.19
CA ALA A 113 -19.40 7.51 9.50
C ALA A 113 -19.15 6.75 8.20
N TYR A 114 -18.81 7.47 7.13
CA TYR A 114 -18.44 6.92 5.84
C TYR A 114 -17.31 7.74 5.22
N GLY A 115 -16.53 7.11 4.36
CA GLY A 115 -15.37 7.72 3.70
C GLY A 115 -14.11 6.91 3.90
N ALA A 116 -12.98 7.44 3.41
CA ALA A 116 -11.66 6.88 3.58
C ALA A 116 -10.78 7.87 4.35
N GLU A 117 -9.94 7.34 5.23
CA GLU A 117 -8.94 8.11 5.97
C GLU A 117 -7.56 7.52 5.73
N THR A 118 -6.55 8.37 5.71
CA THR A 118 -5.16 7.94 5.60
C THR A 118 -4.40 8.40 6.84
N PHE A 119 -3.76 7.47 7.52
CA PHE A 119 -2.89 7.73 8.67
C PHE A 119 -1.44 7.53 8.23
N VAL A 120 -0.58 8.50 8.51
CA VAL A 120 0.85 8.42 8.23
C VAL A 120 1.63 8.56 9.54
N LEU A 121 2.67 7.73 9.70
CA LEU A 121 3.60 7.89 10.80
C LEU A 121 4.48 9.10 10.51
N GLY A 122 4.52 10.06 11.43
CA GLY A 122 5.31 11.28 11.28
C GLY A 122 5.38 12.10 12.57
N LEU A 123 6.15 13.19 12.54
CA LEU A 123 6.37 14.09 13.68
C LEU A 123 5.07 14.74 14.21
N HIS A 124 4.01 14.76 13.43
CA HIS A 124 2.71 15.32 13.77
C HIS A 124 1.64 14.25 14.01
N ALA A 125 2.05 13.01 14.35
CA ALA A 125 1.11 11.97 14.76
C ALA A 125 0.30 12.49 15.95
N ASN A 126 -1.02 12.62 15.78
CA ASN A 126 -1.92 13.13 16.81
C ASN A 126 -2.51 11.99 17.64
N GLN A 127 -3.22 12.33 18.72
CA GLN A 127 -3.89 11.38 19.60
C GLN A 127 -4.83 10.42 18.83
N ARG A 128 -5.53 10.92 17.81
CA ARG A 128 -6.42 10.08 16.97
C ARG A 128 -5.65 8.99 16.23
N ASN A 129 -4.48 9.31 15.65
CA ASN A 129 -3.62 8.32 14.99
C ASN A 129 -3.20 7.22 15.99
N PHE A 130 -2.86 7.61 17.21
CA PHE A 130 -2.49 6.69 18.27
C PHE A 130 -3.66 5.76 18.66
N GLU A 131 -4.86 6.30 18.84
CA GLU A 131 -6.03 5.49 19.22
C GLU A 131 -6.44 4.51 18.12
N VAL A 132 -6.35 4.92 16.84
CA VAL A 132 -6.58 4.00 15.71
C VAL A 132 -5.53 2.89 15.70
N ALA A 133 -4.25 3.24 15.78
CA ALA A 133 -3.17 2.25 15.80
C ALA A 133 -3.31 1.27 16.98
N LYS A 134 -3.67 1.76 18.17
CA LYS A 134 -3.90 0.92 19.35
C LYS A 134 -5.07 -0.05 19.14
N LYS A 135 -6.14 0.40 18.50
CA LYS A 135 -7.31 -0.44 18.22
C LYS A 135 -6.96 -1.53 17.21
N GLU A 136 -6.33 -1.18 16.09
CA GLU A 136 -5.95 -2.13 15.05
C GLU A 136 -4.89 -3.13 15.54
N ASN A 137 -3.99 -2.71 16.43
CA ASN A 137 -2.99 -3.58 17.05
C ASN A 137 -3.53 -4.41 18.22
N SER A 138 -4.81 -4.29 18.58
CA SER A 138 -5.40 -5.11 19.67
C SER A 138 -5.40 -6.61 19.37
N VAL A 139 -5.18 -7.00 18.13
CA VAL A 139 -4.98 -8.39 17.69
C VAL A 139 -3.82 -9.10 18.43
N ILE A 140 -2.91 -8.36 19.04
CA ILE A 140 -1.80 -8.92 19.83
C ILE A 140 -2.30 -9.88 20.93
N PHE A 141 -3.52 -9.70 21.42
CA PHE A 141 -4.15 -10.62 22.39
C PHE A 141 -4.56 -11.97 21.79
N PHE A 142 -4.49 -12.14 20.47
CA PHE A 142 -4.76 -13.38 19.75
C PHE A 142 -3.49 -14.06 19.21
N GLU A 143 -2.31 -13.54 19.56
CA GLU A 143 -1.01 -14.01 19.02
C GLU A 143 -0.36 -15.14 19.84
N ASP A 144 -1.05 -15.72 20.83
CA ASP A 144 -0.60 -16.86 21.63
C ASP A 144 -0.61 -18.19 20.87
#